data_4ab6608cc1880c9b6132794839ce6c23
#
_entry.id   4ab6608cc1880c9b6132794839ce6c23
#
_cell.length_a   1.000
_cell.length_b   1.000
_cell.length_c   1.000
_cell.angle_alpha   90.00
_cell.angle_beta   90.00
_cell.angle_gamma   90.00
#
_symmetry.space_group_name_H-M   'P 1'
#
loop_
_entity.id
_entity.type
_entity.pdbx_description
1 polymer ?
#
loop_
_entity_poly.entity_id
_entity_poly.type
_entity_poly.pdbx_seq_one_letter_code
_entity_poly.pdbx_strand_id
1 'polypeptide(L)'
;MEMKRFLRRAAALWTAAVLFSVAVGAEAAPSAKEAILIDGHTSRVILSHNADTPALIASTTKIMTGLLIAERCSLDEPVTVPPEAVGVEGSSLHLQAGEVRQVRELLYGLMLHSGNDAAVALAIHCAGSVEQFVALMNRRAASLGLTGTHFANPHGLDHEEHHATARDLAILTAEAMKNEIFHTVVSTKTVTLGGRTYTNHNKLLWRYDGAVGVKTGYTKEAGRILVSCAERGNRRLIAVTIDDPNDWADHASMLDHGFSQFTCRTIAQAGTVLGAVPVAGGQRSACAVTVCEDVTVSLAPGERVKLTVELPPFSFAPMEVGTQAGWLQVEVDGAAVLRVPLVWKDTVREA
;
A
#
# COMPACT_ATOMS: atom_id res chain seq x y z
N MET A 1 45.70 12.47 66.85
CA MET A 1 46.43 12.13 65.65
C MET A 1 45.62 11.09 64.77
N GLU A 2 44.36 10.91 65.05
CA GLU A 2 43.48 9.95 64.30
C GLU A 2 42.43 10.57 63.42
N MET A 3 42.17 11.86 63.47
CA MET A 3 41.14 12.54 62.70
C MET A 3 41.56 12.91 61.26
N LYS A 4 42.84 12.69 60.89
CA LYS A 4 43.37 12.95 59.53
C LYS A 4 43.42 11.72 58.61
N ARG A 5 43.04 10.53 59.14
CA ARG A 5 43.00 9.29 58.33
C ARG A 5 41.62 8.96 57.79
N PHE A 6 40.54 9.61 58.28
CA PHE A 6 39.18 9.36 57.80
C PHE A 6 38.80 10.19 56.60
N LEU A 7 39.49 11.30 56.32
CA LEU A 7 39.22 12.20 55.19
C LEU A 7 39.92 11.86 53.87
N ARG A 8 40.65 10.75 53.80
CA ARG A 8 41.37 10.32 52.59
C ARG A 8 40.75 9.10 51.89
N ARG A 9 39.59 8.60 52.32
CA ARG A 9 38.90 7.46 51.66
C ARG A 9 37.53 7.80 51.08
N ALA A 10 37.16 9.07 51.04
CA ALA A 10 35.90 9.56 50.45
C ALA A 10 36.12 10.29 49.12
N ALA A 11 37.22 10.05 48.45
CA ALA A 11 37.49 10.61 47.12
C ALA A 11 37.85 9.48 46.17
N ALA A 12 36.94 9.21 45.25
CA ALA A 12 37.09 8.50 43.98
C ALA A 12 36.06 7.35 43.77
N LEU A 13 34.81 7.70 43.77
CA LEU A 13 33.81 7.00 42.98
C LEU A 13 33.20 8.04 42.02
N TRP A 14 34.01 8.48 41.08
CA TRP A 14 33.52 9.07 39.83
C TRP A 14 33.05 7.92 38.97
N THR A 15 31.78 7.57 39.07
CA THR A 15 31.10 6.83 38.03
C THR A 15 31.08 7.72 36.80
N ALA A 16 31.97 7.46 35.86
CA ALA A 16 31.86 7.96 34.48
C ALA A 16 30.59 7.38 33.91
N ALA A 17 29.47 8.09 33.99
CA ALA A 17 28.30 7.88 33.17
C ALA A 17 28.76 8.23 31.73
N VAL A 18 29.20 7.23 30.97
CA VAL A 18 29.37 7.34 29.53
C VAL A 18 27.94 7.48 29.01
N LEU A 19 27.51 8.73 28.82
CA LEU A 19 26.38 9.05 27.98
C LEU A 19 26.74 8.62 26.57
N PHE A 20 26.38 7.39 26.18
CA PHE A 20 26.21 7.04 24.80
C PHE A 20 25.05 7.89 24.28
N SER A 21 25.34 9.10 23.82
CA SER A 21 24.47 9.79 22.88
C SER A 21 24.51 8.91 21.62
N VAL A 22 23.52 8.04 21.49
CA VAL A 22 23.15 7.50 20.19
C VAL A 22 22.76 8.75 19.41
N ALA A 23 23.65 9.22 18.56
CA ALA A 23 23.30 10.16 17.52
C ALA A 23 22.23 9.42 16.69
N VAL A 24 20.98 9.72 16.93
CA VAL A 24 19.90 9.50 15.98
C VAL A 24 20.36 10.31 14.78
N GLY A 25 20.97 9.64 13.82
CA GLY A 25 21.40 10.30 12.59
C GLY A 25 20.18 11.04 12.05
N ALA A 26 20.31 12.33 11.85
CA ALA A 26 19.31 13.09 11.13
C ALA A 26 19.20 12.40 9.77
N GLU A 27 18.12 11.66 9.57
CA GLU A 27 17.84 11.02 8.30
C GLU A 27 17.76 12.12 7.25
N ALA A 28 18.57 12.01 6.22
CA ALA A 28 18.50 12.97 5.13
C ALA A 28 17.09 12.85 4.54
N ALA A 29 16.31 13.93 4.59
CA ALA A 29 15.02 13.99 3.94
C ALA A 29 15.21 13.56 2.46
N PRO A 30 14.25 12.80 1.88
CA PRO A 30 14.34 12.41 0.49
C PRO A 30 14.51 13.64 -0.42
N SER A 31 15.26 13.50 -1.50
CA SER A 31 15.50 14.61 -2.45
C SER A 31 14.29 14.96 -3.30
N ALA A 32 13.22 14.17 -3.17
CA ALA A 32 11.94 14.33 -3.83
C ALA A 32 11.21 15.62 -3.41
N LYS A 33 10.41 16.17 -4.32
CA LYS A 33 9.49 17.26 -3.96
C LYS A 33 8.36 16.77 -3.05
N GLU A 34 7.82 15.61 -3.34
CA GLU A 34 6.79 14.94 -2.54
C GLU A 34 7.25 13.51 -2.23
N ALA A 35 7.09 13.09 -0.97
CA ALA A 35 7.45 11.74 -0.55
C ALA A 35 6.55 11.22 0.57
N ILE A 36 6.33 9.90 0.58
CA ILE A 36 5.66 9.21 1.66
C ILE A 36 6.17 7.79 1.81
N LEU A 37 6.23 7.32 3.06
CA LEU A 37 6.39 5.92 3.41
C LEU A 37 5.23 5.52 4.31
N ILE A 38 4.56 4.44 3.97
CA ILE A 38 3.46 3.88 4.77
C ILE A 38 3.68 2.41 5.10
N ASP A 39 3.06 1.95 6.18
CA ASP A 39 2.78 0.54 6.41
C ASP A 39 1.73 0.06 5.41
N GLY A 40 2.05 -0.94 4.61
CA GLY A 40 1.20 -1.40 3.51
C GLY A 40 -0.03 -2.21 3.93
N HIS A 41 -0.14 -2.60 5.21
CA HIS A 41 -1.32 -3.30 5.75
C HIS A 41 -2.31 -2.33 6.41
N THR A 42 -1.79 -1.33 7.11
CA THR A 42 -2.60 -0.40 7.92
C THR A 42 -2.76 0.97 7.28
N SER A 43 -1.99 1.28 6.24
CA SER A 43 -1.84 2.63 5.64
C SER A 43 -1.30 3.68 6.62
N ARG A 44 -0.75 3.25 7.75
CA ARG A 44 -0.14 4.13 8.72
C ARG A 44 1.07 4.84 8.10
N VAL A 45 1.10 6.16 8.22
CA VAL A 45 2.23 6.98 7.74
C VAL A 45 3.42 6.83 8.69
N ILE A 46 4.58 6.52 8.11
CA ILE A 46 5.87 6.37 8.77
C ILE A 46 6.74 7.61 8.52
N LEU A 47 6.76 8.08 7.25
CA LEU A 47 7.45 9.29 6.83
C LEU A 47 6.56 10.04 5.84
N SER A 48 6.57 11.37 5.90
CA SER A 48 5.78 12.21 4.99
C SER A 48 6.50 13.54 4.73
N HIS A 49 6.61 13.90 3.46
CA HIS A 49 7.12 15.20 2.99
C HIS A 49 6.24 15.67 1.84
N ASN A 50 5.53 16.79 2.02
CA ASN A 50 4.59 17.35 1.03
C ASN A 50 3.62 16.33 0.41
N ALA A 51 3.30 15.24 1.13
CA ALA A 51 2.64 14.06 0.58
C ALA A 51 1.21 14.30 0.08
N ASP A 52 0.61 15.42 0.42
CA ASP A 52 -0.77 15.80 0.08
C ASP A 52 -0.84 16.84 -1.06
N THR A 53 0.30 17.20 -1.66
CA THR A 53 0.37 18.10 -2.80
C THR A 53 -0.01 17.36 -4.08
N PRO A 54 -1.04 17.80 -4.84
CA PRO A 54 -1.35 17.23 -6.15
C PRO A 54 -0.21 17.48 -7.15
N ALA A 55 0.19 16.45 -7.87
CA ALA A 55 1.26 16.48 -8.84
C ALA A 55 0.94 15.62 -10.07
N LEU A 56 1.64 15.85 -11.19
CA LEU A 56 1.64 14.95 -12.33
C LEU A 56 2.32 13.63 -11.91
N ILE A 57 1.72 12.51 -12.30
CA ILE A 57 2.12 11.18 -11.81
C ILE A 57 2.66 10.25 -12.88
N ALA A 58 2.73 10.73 -14.12
CA ALA A 58 3.26 9.97 -15.25
C ALA A 58 2.74 8.50 -15.25
N SER A 59 3.57 7.56 -15.64
CA SER A 59 3.21 6.12 -15.74
C SER A 59 2.89 5.41 -14.42
N THR A 60 2.97 6.07 -13.25
CA THR A 60 2.45 5.47 -12.01
C THR A 60 0.91 5.37 -12.01
N THR A 61 0.23 6.13 -12.89
CA THR A 61 -1.18 5.94 -13.28
C THR A 61 -1.53 4.49 -13.57
N LYS A 62 -0.60 3.73 -14.16
CA LYS A 62 -0.80 2.33 -14.54
C LYS A 62 -1.00 1.39 -13.35
N ILE A 63 -0.76 1.85 -12.12
CA ILE A 63 -1.14 1.11 -10.91
C ILE A 63 -2.67 0.97 -10.85
N MET A 64 -3.42 2.06 -11.07
CA MET A 64 -4.88 2.00 -11.14
C MET A 64 -5.36 1.19 -12.33
N THR A 65 -4.76 1.40 -13.50
CA THR A 65 -5.10 0.64 -14.71
C THR A 65 -4.89 -0.85 -14.50
N GLY A 66 -3.70 -1.26 -14.03
CA GLY A 66 -3.37 -2.66 -13.77
C GLY A 66 -4.26 -3.30 -12.70
N LEU A 67 -4.59 -2.57 -11.63
CA LEU A 67 -5.51 -3.03 -10.60
C LEU A 67 -6.90 -3.32 -11.19
N LEU A 68 -7.48 -2.38 -11.94
CA LEU A 68 -8.81 -2.56 -12.55
C LEU A 68 -8.84 -3.73 -13.53
N ILE A 69 -7.79 -3.93 -14.31
CA ILE A 69 -7.68 -5.09 -15.20
C ILE A 69 -7.59 -6.39 -14.40
N ALA A 70 -6.79 -6.43 -13.33
CA ALA A 70 -6.67 -7.60 -12.47
C ALA A 70 -7.97 -7.92 -11.69
N GLU A 71 -8.79 -6.91 -11.38
CA GLU A 71 -10.08 -7.07 -10.70
C GLU A 71 -11.22 -7.52 -11.65
N ARG A 72 -11.15 -7.21 -12.95
CA ARG A 72 -12.32 -7.23 -13.83
C ARG A 72 -12.20 -8.13 -15.07
N CYS A 73 -10.97 -8.48 -15.46
CA CYS A 73 -10.73 -9.25 -16.68
C CYS A 73 -10.07 -10.60 -16.35
N SER A 74 -10.46 -11.64 -17.07
CA SER A 74 -9.76 -12.91 -16.99
C SER A 74 -8.42 -12.83 -17.75
N LEU A 75 -7.35 -13.37 -17.16
CA LEU A 75 -6.01 -13.28 -17.74
C LEU A 75 -5.87 -13.96 -19.10
N ASP A 76 -6.70 -14.96 -19.38
CA ASP A 76 -6.64 -15.76 -20.61
C ASP A 76 -7.60 -15.25 -21.71
N GLU A 77 -8.36 -14.17 -21.43
CA GLU A 77 -9.22 -13.54 -22.44
C GLU A 77 -8.42 -12.98 -23.61
N PRO A 78 -8.89 -13.19 -24.86
CA PRO A 78 -8.28 -12.58 -26.04
C PRO A 78 -8.69 -11.10 -26.15
N VAL A 79 -7.71 -10.23 -26.35
CA VAL A 79 -7.88 -8.80 -26.63
C VAL A 79 -7.51 -8.56 -28.08
N THR A 80 -8.46 -8.10 -28.88
CA THR A 80 -8.16 -7.56 -30.21
C THR A 80 -7.71 -6.11 -30.04
N VAL A 81 -6.49 -5.81 -30.49
CA VAL A 81 -5.91 -4.45 -30.35
C VAL A 81 -6.70 -3.48 -31.23
N PRO A 82 -7.34 -2.46 -30.61
CA PRO A 82 -8.11 -1.47 -31.36
C PRO A 82 -7.18 -0.44 -32.03
N PRO A 83 -7.62 0.19 -33.12
CA PRO A 83 -6.82 1.20 -33.83
C PRO A 83 -6.35 2.34 -32.89
N GLU A 84 -7.16 2.74 -31.92
CA GLU A 84 -6.90 3.79 -30.94
C GLU A 84 -5.68 3.50 -30.03
N ALA A 85 -5.31 2.24 -29.90
CA ALA A 85 -4.13 1.83 -29.13
C ALA A 85 -2.82 1.98 -29.92
N VAL A 86 -2.90 2.13 -31.25
CA VAL A 86 -1.71 2.17 -32.11
C VAL A 86 -1.14 3.60 -32.17
N GLY A 87 0.20 3.70 -31.98
CA GLY A 87 0.90 4.97 -32.11
C GLY A 87 0.73 5.91 -30.92
N VAL A 88 0.24 5.42 -29.77
CA VAL A 88 0.20 6.20 -28.53
C VAL A 88 1.62 6.58 -28.13
N GLU A 89 1.82 7.87 -27.85
CA GLU A 89 3.12 8.45 -27.50
C GLU A 89 3.75 7.76 -26.26
N GLY A 90 5.08 7.74 -26.19
CA GLY A 90 5.86 7.27 -25.04
C GLY A 90 6.22 5.79 -25.14
N SER A 91 6.28 5.11 -23.97
CA SER A 91 6.63 3.69 -23.91
C SER A 91 5.57 2.84 -24.62
N SER A 92 5.99 1.96 -25.52
CA SER A 92 5.10 1.18 -26.38
C SER A 92 5.54 -0.28 -26.48
N LEU A 93 4.59 -1.19 -26.62
CA LEU A 93 4.82 -2.58 -27.01
C LEU A 93 4.83 -2.74 -28.55
N HIS A 94 4.60 -1.64 -29.28
CA HIS A 94 4.47 -1.62 -30.75
C HIS A 94 3.36 -2.57 -31.24
N LEU A 95 2.18 -2.49 -30.58
CA LEU A 95 1.01 -3.26 -30.95
C LEU A 95 0.46 -2.81 -32.31
N GLN A 96 -0.13 -3.76 -33.07
CA GLN A 96 -0.71 -3.51 -34.36
C GLN A 96 -2.23 -3.62 -34.30
N ALA A 97 -2.96 -2.77 -35.01
CA ALA A 97 -4.42 -2.85 -35.09
C ALA A 97 -4.88 -4.22 -35.61
N GLY A 98 -5.86 -4.82 -34.93
CA GLY A 98 -6.36 -6.16 -35.26
C GLY A 98 -5.48 -7.32 -34.74
N GLU A 99 -4.30 -7.06 -34.19
CA GLU A 99 -3.50 -8.07 -33.50
C GLU A 99 -4.28 -8.61 -32.27
N VAL A 100 -4.22 -9.93 -32.07
CA VAL A 100 -4.87 -10.57 -30.91
C VAL A 100 -3.82 -10.97 -29.88
N ARG A 101 -4.00 -10.51 -28.64
CA ARG A 101 -3.15 -10.81 -27.50
C ARG A 101 -4.01 -11.24 -26.31
N GLN A 102 -3.45 -11.98 -25.37
CA GLN A 102 -4.14 -12.25 -24.10
C GLN A 102 -4.05 -11.06 -23.15
N VAL A 103 -5.06 -10.88 -22.28
CA VAL A 103 -5.02 -9.89 -21.18
C VAL A 103 -3.72 -10.03 -20.39
N ARG A 104 -3.30 -11.25 -20.08
CA ARG A 104 -2.05 -11.56 -19.38
C ARG A 104 -0.84 -10.91 -20.06
N GLU A 105 -0.68 -11.07 -21.37
CA GLU A 105 0.48 -10.54 -22.10
C GLU A 105 0.50 -9.01 -22.04
N LEU A 106 -0.66 -8.39 -22.25
CA LEU A 106 -0.79 -6.94 -22.22
C LEU A 106 -0.61 -6.38 -20.80
N LEU A 107 -1.09 -7.07 -19.75
CA LEU A 107 -0.92 -6.65 -18.36
C LEU A 107 0.55 -6.67 -17.94
N TYR A 108 1.30 -7.70 -18.32
CA TYR A 108 2.75 -7.73 -18.09
C TYR A 108 3.46 -6.64 -18.89
N GLY A 109 3.10 -6.42 -20.14
CA GLY A 109 3.64 -5.34 -20.95
C GLY A 109 3.33 -3.95 -20.38
N LEU A 110 2.11 -3.75 -19.84
CA LEU A 110 1.68 -2.55 -19.14
C LEU A 110 2.55 -2.25 -17.93
N MET A 111 2.73 -3.24 -17.06
CA MET A 111 3.38 -3.01 -15.77
C MET A 111 4.91 -3.06 -15.86
N LEU A 112 5.49 -4.01 -16.56
CA LEU A 112 6.94 -4.18 -16.63
C LEU A 112 7.60 -3.24 -17.64
N HIS A 113 7.02 -3.11 -18.83
CA HIS A 113 7.56 -2.30 -19.94
C HIS A 113 6.91 -0.92 -20.06
N SER A 114 5.85 -0.67 -19.29
CA SER A 114 5.13 0.61 -19.25
C SER A 114 4.39 0.95 -20.56
N GLY A 115 3.94 -0.05 -21.36
CA GLY A 115 3.30 0.17 -22.65
C GLY A 115 2.03 1.04 -22.56
N ASN A 116 2.04 2.20 -23.24
CA ASN A 116 0.87 3.09 -23.34
C ASN A 116 -0.19 2.51 -24.28
N ASP A 117 0.24 1.88 -25.35
CA ASP A 117 -0.61 1.11 -26.26
C ASP A 117 -1.35 -0.04 -25.55
N ALA A 118 -0.66 -0.78 -24.67
CA ALA A 118 -1.29 -1.80 -23.85
C ALA A 118 -2.30 -1.19 -22.85
N ALA A 119 -2.04 -0.01 -22.31
CA ALA A 119 -2.98 0.67 -21.43
C ALA A 119 -4.29 0.99 -22.15
N VAL A 120 -4.21 1.53 -23.37
CA VAL A 120 -5.39 1.87 -24.19
C VAL A 120 -6.13 0.60 -24.62
N ALA A 121 -5.41 -0.41 -25.11
CA ALA A 121 -6.02 -1.67 -25.54
C ALA A 121 -6.79 -2.36 -24.40
N LEU A 122 -6.18 -2.46 -23.21
CA LEU A 122 -6.81 -3.04 -22.03
C LEU A 122 -7.98 -2.20 -21.51
N ALA A 123 -7.87 -0.88 -21.56
CA ALA A 123 -8.95 0.01 -21.14
C ALA A 123 -10.21 -0.18 -22.01
N ILE A 124 -10.03 -0.21 -23.34
CA ILE A 124 -11.13 -0.42 -24.29
C ILE A 124 -11.70 -1.83 -24.12
N HIS A 125 -10.86 -2.86 -23.99
CA HIS A 125 -11.31 -4.23 -23.75
C HIS A 125 -12.17 -4.33 -22.47
N CYS A 126 -11.72 -3.71 -21.38
CA CYS A 126 -12.37 -3.81 -20.06
C CYS A 126 -13.69 -3.03 -19.96
N ALA A 127 -13.78 -1.87 -20.63
CA ALA A 127 -14.87 -0.91 -20.41
C ALA A 127 -15.62 -0.48 -21.69
N GLY A 128 -15.16 -0.92 -22.88
CA GLY A 128 -15.75 -0.54 -24.16
C GLY A 128 -15.19 0.75 -24.77
N SER A 129 -14.68 1.68 -23.97
CA SER A 129 -13.95 2.86 -24.44
C SER A 129 -12.97 3.40 -23.40
N VAL A 130 -12.06 4.28 -23.81
CA VAL A 130 -11.12 4.96 -22.89
C VAL A 130 -11.88 5.83 -21.89
N GLU A 131 -12.89 6.56 -22.32
CA GLU A 131 -13.69 7.46 -21.47
C GLU A 131 -14.44 6.67 -20.39
N GLN A 132 -15.03 5.52 -20.76
CA GLN A 132 -15.69 4.66 -19.78
C GLN A 132 -14.71 4.05 -18.78
N PHE A 133 -13.51 3.69 -19.23
CA PHE A 133 -12.46 3.19 -18.36
C PHE A 133 -11.95 4.27 -17.41
N VAL A 134 -11.72 5.49 -17.87
CA VAL A 134 -11.35 6.66 -17.02
C VAL A 134 -12.42 6.93 -15.98
N ALA A 135 -13.71 6.83 -16.36
CA ALA A 135 -14.80 6.92 -15.39
C ALA A 135 -14.75 5.80 -14.34
N LEU A 136 -14.33 4.57 -14.70
CA LEU A 136 -14.06 3.49 -13.73
C LEU A 136 -12.90 3.82 -12.81
N MET A 137 -11.80 4.35 -13.34
CA MET A 137 -10.63 4.76 -12.55
C MET A 137 -11.02 5.78 -11.48
N ASN A 138 -11.76 6.82 -11.85
CA ASN A 138 -12.19 7.87 -10.93
C ASN A 138 -13.22 7.36 -9.90
N ARG A 139 -14.13 6.45 -10.28
CA ARG A 139 -15.02 5.78 -9.31
C ARG A 139 -14.24 4.94 -8.31
N ARG A 140 -13.22 4.20 -8.79
CA ARG A 140 -12.38 3.39 -7.88
C ARG A 140 -11.57 4.28 -6.95
N ALA A 141 -11.00 5.39 -7.43
CA ALA A 141 -10.31 6.40 -6.63
C ALA A 141 -11.23 6.93 -5.52
N ALA A 142 -12.47 7.33 -5.87
CA ALA A 142 -13.45 7.81 -4.90
C ALA A 142 -13.81 6.74 -3.85
N SER A 143 -13.96 5.47 -4.26
CA SER A 143 -14.26 4.36 -3.34
C SER A 143 -13.13 4.07 -2.35
N LEU A 144 -11.89 4.42 -2.71
CA LEU A 144 -10.71 4.31 -1.86
C LEU A 144 -10.45 5.57 -1.03
N GLY A 145 -11.27 6.62 -1.19
CA GLY A 145 -11.08 7.90 -0.50
C GLY A 145 -9.90 8.73 -1.01
N LEU A 146 -9.46 8.53 -2.26
CA LEU A 146 -8.33 9.25 -2.87
C LEU A 146 -8.79 10.64 -3.32
N THR A 147 -8.88 11.57 -2.38
CA THR A 147 -9.50 12.89 -2.60
C THR A 147 -8.61 13.88 -3.35
N GLY A 148 -7.31 13.63 -3.42
CA GLY A 148 -6.33 14.43 -4.17
C GLY A 148 -5.98 13.82 -5.52
N THR A 149 -6.83 12.92 -6.07
CA THR A 149 -6.55 12.18 -7.30
C THR A 149 -7.64 12.34 -8.34
N HIS A 150 -7.24 12.64 -9.57
CA HIS A 150 -8.11 12.60 -10.74
C HIS A 150 -7.36 12.01 -11.95
N PHE A 151 -7.97 11.04 -12.60
CA PHE A 151 -7.43 10.40 -13.81
C PHE A 151 -8.12 10.95 -15.05
N ALA A 152 -7.34 11.34 -16.07
CA ALA A 152 -7.83 11.77 -17.37
C ALA A 152 -7.52 10.75 -18.50
N ASN A 153 -6.63 9.79 -18.24
CA ASN A 153 -6.26 8.75 -19.19
C ASN A 153 -5.72 7.49 -18.47
N PRO A 154 -5.63 6.32 -19.15
CA PRO A 154 -5.19 5.08 -18.52
C PRO A 154 -3.68 4.87 -18.47
N HIS A 155 -2.87 5.75 -19.06
CA HIS A 155 -1.42 5.54 -19.27
C HIS A 155 -0.53 6.53 -18.50
N GLY A 156 -1.02 7.73 -18.18
CA GLY A 156 -0.31 8.75 -17.42
C GLY A 156 0.48 9.75 -18.27
N LEU A 157 0.12 9.97 -19.52
CA LEU A 157 0.56 11.14 -20.26
C LEU A 157 -0.03 12.41 -19.63
N ASP A 158 0.73 13.48 -19.65
CA ASP A 158 0.37 14.72 -18.98
C ASP A 158 -0.93 15.30 -19.53
N HIS A 159 -1.79 15.75 -18.63
CA HIS A 159 -3.06 16.41 -18.91
C HIS A 159 -3.39 17.32 -17.73
N GLU A 160 -4.02 18.46 -17.96
CA GLU A 160 -4.28 19.48 -16.94
C GLU A 160 -5.09 18.96 -15.73
N GLU A 161 -6.00 18.00 -15.98
CA GLU A 161 -6.81 17.39 -14.93
C GLU A 161 -6.19 16.08 -14.38
N HIS A 162 -5.05 15.59 -14.92
CA HIS A 162 -4.46 14.32 -14.53
C HIS A 162 -3.45 14.49 -13.40
N HIS A 163 -3.85 14.17 -12.17
CA HIS A 163 -2.99 14.33 -11.00
C HIS A 163 -3.31 13.31 -9.90
N ALA A 164 -2.36 13.11 -9.01
CA ALA A 164 -2.56 12.46 -7.71
C ALA A 164 -1.58 13.04 -6.67
N THR A 165 -1.82 12.72 -5.40
CA THR A 165 -0.87 12.99 -4.34
C THR A 165 0.00 11.77 -4.06
N ALA A 166 1.17 11.95 -3.45
CA ALA A 166 2.00 10.82 -3.02
C ALA A 166 1.26 9.93 -2.02
N ARG A 167 0.43 10.51 -1.14
CA ARG A 167 -0.43 9.77 -0.20
C ARG A 167 -1.44 8.89 -0.93
N ASP A 168 -2.14 9.46 -1.89
CA ASP A 168 -3.16 8.71 -2.62
C ASP A 168 -2.55 7.57 -3.44
N LEU A 169 -1.38 7.80 -4.06
CA LEU A 169 -0.64 6.74 -4.75
C LEU A 169 -0.20 5.62 -3.79
N ALA A 170 0.20 5.96 -2.56
CA ALA A 170 0.56 4.97 -1.55
C ALA A 170 -0.65 4.14 -1.10
N ILE A 171 -1.81 4.77 -0.85
CA ILE A 171 -3.06 4.08 -0.49
C ILE A 171 -3.54 3.20 -1.65
N LEU A 172 -3.55 3.72 -2.88
CA LEU A 172 -3.87 2.96 -4.09
C LEU A 172 -2.98 1.72 -4.21
N THR A 173 -1.67 1.90 -3.98
CA THR A 173 -0.70 0.81 -4.06
C THR A 173 -0.94 -0.23 -2.97
N ALA A 174 -1.25 0.19 -1.74
CA ALA A 174 -1.58 -0.72 -0.64
C ALA A 174 -2.79 -1.60 -0.99
N GLU A 175 -3.82 -1.03 -1.61
CA GLU A 175 -4.97 -1.78 -2.10
C GLU A 175 -4.61 -2.71 -3.25
N ALA A 176 -3.86 -2.22 -4.25
CA ALA A 176 -3.47 -3.00 -5.42
C ALA A 176 -2.62 -4.22 -5.04
N MET A 177 -1.74 -4.08 -4.06
CA MET A 177 -0.88 -5.17 -3.56
C MET A 177 -1.64 -6.26 -2.79
N LYS A 178 -2.93 -6.09 -2.47
CA LYS A 178 -3.80 -7.15 -1.94
C LYS A 178 -4.30 -8.09 -3.04
N ASN A 179 -4.34 -7.63 -4.29
CA ASN A 179 -4.73 -8.45 -5.42
C ASN A 179 -3.56 -9.34 -5.86
N GLU A 180 -3.73 -10.66 -5.78
CA GLU A 180 -2.68 -11.64 -6.05
C GLU A 180 -2.16 -11.57 -7.50
N ILE A 181 -3.04 -11.28 -8.47
CA ILE A 181 -2.66 -11.12 -9.89
C ILE A 181 -1.76 -9.89 -10.03
N PHE A 182 -2.20 -8.76 -9.49
CA PHE A 182 -1.42 -7.51 -9.53
C PHE A 182 -0.06 -7.69 -8.85
N HIS A 183 -0.05 -8.23 -7.63
CA HIS A 183 1.17 -8.51 -6.87
C HIS A 183 2.15 -9.39 -7.66
N THR A 184 1.67 -10.49 -8.24
CA THR A 184 2.49 -11.41 -9.05
C THR A 184 3.10 -10.69 -10.26
N VAL A 185 2.32 -9.89 -10.97
CA VAL A 185 2.79 -9.16 -12.16
C VAL A 185 3.88 -8.16 -11.80
N VAL A 186 3.65 -7.29 -10.79
CA VAL A 186 4.60 -6.21 -10.46
C VAL A 186 5.88 -6.71 -9.79
N SER A 187 5.83 -7.87 -9.13
CA SER A 187 7.02 -8.51 -8.52
C SER A 187 7.85 -9.31 -9.52
N THR A 188 7.34 -9.54 -10.72
CA THR A 188 8.07 -10.26 -11.77
C THR A 188 9.22 -9.42 -12.31
N LYS A 189 10.43 -9.97 -12.25
CA LYS A 189 11.65 -9.35 -12.77
C LYS A 189 11.71 -9.38 -14.29
N THR A 190 11.50 -10.57 -14.86
CA THR A 190 11.53 -10.80 -16.32
C THR A 190 10.61 -11.96 -16.65
N VAL A 191 9.86 -11.85 -17.74
CA VAL A 191 8.97 -12.90 -18.24
C VAL A 191 8.94 -12.89 -19.76
N THR A 192 8.78 -14.08 -20.37
CA THR A 192 8.57 -14.23 -21.81
C THR A 192 7.16 -14.76 -22.05
N LEU A 193 6.33 -13.97 -22.74
CA LEU A 193 4.94 -14.27 -23.06
C LEU A 193 4.65 -13.89 -24.52
N GLY A 194 3.89 -14.71 -25.25
CA GLY A 194 3.52 -14.43 -26.64
C GLY A 194 4.73 -14.17 -27.56
N GLY A 195 5.88 -14.78 -27.27
CA GLY A 195 7.13 -14.59 -28.03
C GLY A 195 7.86 -13.27 -27.72
N ARG A 196 7.40 -12.48 -26.75
CA ARG A 196 8.04 -11.22 -26.30
C ARG A 196 8.58 -11.36 -24.90
N THR A 197 9.77 -10.80 -24.64
CA THR A 197 10.37 -10.76 -23.29
C THR A 197 10.19 -9.36 -22.69
N TYR A 198 9.59 -9.31 -21.50
CA TYR A 198 9.40 -8.09 -20.73
C TYR A 198 10.31 -8.10 -19.52
N THR A 199 11.13 -7.06 -19.36
CA THR A 199 11.97 -6.82 -18.18
C THR A 199 11.44 -5.65 -17.42
N ASN A 200 11.25 -5.81 -16.11
CA ASN A 200 10.69 -4.77 -15.26
C ASN A 200 11.65 -3.57 -15.16
N HIS A 201 11.14 -2.38 -15.31
CA HIS A 201 11.92 -1.14 -15.20
C HIS A 201 12.29 -0.80 -13.74
N ASN A 202 11.61 -1.40 -12.76
CA ASN A 202 11.90 -1.16 -11.33
C ASN A 202 13.18 -1.89 -10.90
N LYS A 203 14.29 -1.14 -10.85
CA LYS A 203 15.61 -1.67 -10.49
C LYS A 203 15.72 -2.14 -9.04
N LEU A 204 14.82 -1.71 -8.12
CA LEU A 204 14.84 -2.18 -6.73
C LEU A 204 14.59 -3.68 -6.62
N LEU A 205 13.87 -4.28 -7.57
CA LEU A 205 13.67 -5.74 -7.61
C LEU A 205 14.99 -6.54 -7.63
N TRP A 206 16.09 -5.93 -8.11
CA TRP A 206 17.43 -6.56 -8.13
C TRP A 206 18.38 -6.02 -7.07
N ARG A 207 18.10 -4.83 -6.51
CA ARG A 207 19.05 -4.06 -5.70
C ARG A 207 18.66 -3.96 -4.24
N TYR A 208 17.38 -4.20 -3.91
CA TYR A 208 16.88 -4.05 -2.55
C TYR A 208 16.24 -5.36 -2.08
N ASP A 209 16.71 -5.87 -0.93
CA ASP A 209 16.21 -7.12 -0.36
C ASP A 209 14.75 -6.95 0.11
N GLY A 210 13.90 -7.89 -0.32
CA GLY A 210 12.47 -7.85 -0.07
C GLY A 210 11.66 -6.96 -1.03
N ALA A 211 12.27 -6.29 -2.03
CA ALA A 211 11.49 -5.52 -3.01
C ALA A 211 10.57 -6.43 -3.86
N VAL A 212 9.29 -6.07 -3.93
CA VAL A 212 8.22 -6.80 -4.64
C VAL A 212 7.44 -5.94 -5.65
N GLY A 213 7.90 -4.76 -5.96
CA GLY A 213 7.25 -3.87 -6.96
C GLY A 213 7.65 -2.41 -6.76
N VAL A 214 6.99 -1.48 -7.40
CA VAL A 214 5.71 -1.56 -8.10
C VAL A 214 5.82 -0.91 -9.49
N LYS A 215 6.04 0.44 -9.59
CA LYS A 215 6.00 1.16 -10.85
C LYS A 215 6.91 2.38 -10.87
N THR A 216 7.59 2.60 -12.00
CA THR A 216 8.33 3.82 -12.33
C THR A 216 7.48 4.74 -13.20
N GLY A 217 7.69 6.04 -13.09
CA GLY A 217 7.09 7.07 -13.95
C GLY A 217 8.10 8.14 -14.33
N TYR A 218 7.94 8.73 -15.51
CA TYR A 218 8.70 9.89 -15.94
C TYR A 218 7.99 10.61 -17.10
N THR A 219 7.83 11.90 -16.97
CA THR A 219 7.67 12.86 -18.07
C THR A 219 8.60 14.04 -17.81
N LYS A 220 8.76 14.95 -18.78
CA LYS A 220 9.61 16.13 -18.57
C LYS A 220 9.04 17.04 -17.49
N GLU A 221 7.72 17.16 -17.42
CA GLU A 221 7.00 18.03 -16.49
C GLU A 221 6.89 17.39 -15.10
N ALA A 222 6.63 16.08 -15.03
CA ALA A 222 6.47 15.37 -13.76
C ALA A 222 7.78 15.04 -13.04
N GLY A 223 8.92 15.05 -13.75
CA GLY A 223 10.18 14.52 -13.22
C GLY A 223 10.16 13.00 -13.05
N ARG A 224 11.10 12.48 -12.26
CA ARG A 224 11.20 11.05 -11.95
C ARG A 224 10.26 10.69 -10.80
N ILE A 225 9.49 9.64 -10.98
CA ILE A 225 8.54 9.15 -10.00
C ILE A 225 8.78 7.67 -9.76
N LEU A 226 8.80 7.29 -8.52
CA LEU A 226 8.90 5.89 -8.15
C LEU A 226 7.83 5.53 -7.10
N VAL A 227 7.18 4.41 -7.32
CA VAL A 227 6.37 3.73 -6.33
C VAL A 227 7.01 2.37 -6.10
N SER A 228 7.42 2.10 -4.86
CA SER A 228 8.02 0.81 -4.49
C SER A 228 7.28 0.16 -3.34
N CYS A 229 7.34 -1.17 -3.31
CA CYS A 229 6.86 -1.99 -2.24
C CYS A 229 7.95 -2.98 -1.84
N ALA A 230 8.16 -3.15 -0.54
CA ALA A 230 9.06 -4.16 -0.02
C ALA A 230 8.39 -4.95 1.12
N GLU A 231 8.70 -6.25 1.17
CA GLU A 231 8.17 -7.19 2.15
C GLU A 231 9.31 -7.91 2.89
N ARG A 232 9.23 -7.94 4.23
CA ARG A 232 10.13 -8.70 5.09
C ARG A 232 9.32 -9.36 6.21
N GLY A 233 9.24 -10.68 6.21
CA GLY A 233 8.33 -11.42 7.11
C GLY A 233 6.87 -11.06 6.82
N ASN A 234 6.13 -10.67 7.86
CA ASN A 234 4.74 -10.23 7.75
C ASN A 234 4.59 -8.70 7.62
N ARG A 235 5.66 -7.99 7.27
CA ARG A 235 5.66 -6.54 7.12
C ARG A 235 5.73 -6.17 5.65
N ARG A 236 4.87 -5.24 5.25
CA ARG A 236 4.85 -4.62 3.93
C ARG A 236 5.01 -3.11 4.09
N LEU A 237 5.98 -2.53 3.40
CA LEU A 237 6.19 -1.08 3.35
C LEU A 237 6.02 -0.59 1.92
N ILE A 238 5.40 0.57 1.77
CA ILE A 238 5.18 1.23 0.47
C ILE A 238 5.78 2.61 0.54
N ALA A 239 6.69 2.91 -0.38
CA ALA A 239 7.30 4.21 -0.55
C ALA A 239 6.85 4.82 -1.89
N VAL A 240 6.59 6.11 -1.88
CA VAL A 240 6.30 6.92 -3.08
C VAL A 240 7.14 8.16 -3.04
N THR A 241 7.83 8.47 -4.16
CA THR A 241 8.48 9.77 -4.38
C THR A 241 8.03 10.34 -5.72
N ILE A 242 7.84 11.67 -5.78
CA ILE A 242 7.48 12.42 -6.98
C ILE A 242 8.51 13.52 -7.19
N ASP A 243 8.95 13.70 -8.45
CA ASP A 243 10.03 14.59 -8.86
C ASP A 243 11.30 14.41 -8.01
N ASP A 244 11.82 13.17 -8.06
CA ASP A 244 12.93 12.70 -7.25
C ASP A 244 14.15 12.37 -8.11
N PRO A 245 15.21 13.20 -8.08
CA PRO A 245 16.43 12.93 -8.85
C PRO A 245 17.19 11.69 -8.38
N ASN A 246 17.04 11.27 -7.12
CA ASN A 246 17.75 10.15 -6.50
C ASN A 246 16.85 8.97 -6.10
N ASP A 247 15.73 8.79 -6.79
CA ASP A 247 14.63 7.87 -6.47
C ASP A 247 15.06 6.50 -5.91
N TRP A 248 16.09 5.86 -6.49
CA TRP A 248 16.54 4.53 -6.04
C TRP A 248 17.20 4.56 -4.65
N ALA A 249 18.00 5.60 -4.38
CA ALA A 249 18.68 5.74 -3.10
C ALA A 249 17.72 6.20 -2.00
N ASP A 250 16.85 7.14 -2.31
CA ASP A 250 15.85 7.67 -1.38
C ASP A 250 14.85 6.58 -0.98
N HIS A 251 14.37 5.77 -1.94
CA HIS A 251 13.50 4.64 -1.61
C HIS A 251 14.19 3.58 -0.75
N ALA A 252 15.46 3.25 -1.03
CA ALA A 252 16.21 2.30 -0.21
C ALA A 252 16.35 2.83 1.24
N SER A 253 16.70 4.11 1.40
CA SER A 253 16.82 4.77 2.71
C SER A 253 15.49 4.80 3.46
N MET A 254 14.39 5.23 2.79
CA MET A 254 13.05 5.26 3.38
C MET A 254 12.58 3.88 3.84
N LEU A 255 12.80 2.84 3.02
CA LEU A 255 12.43 1.46 3.36
C LEU A 255 13.28 0.92 4.52
N ASP A 256 14.60 1.19 4.53
CA ASP A 256 15.49 0.79 5.63
C ASP A 256 15.09 1.48 6.94
N HIS A 257 14.73 2.77 6.89
CA HIS A 257 14.18 3.47 8.02
C HIS A 257 12.92 2.78 8.56
N GLY A 258 11.93 2.52 7.70
CA GLY A 258 10.71 1.86 8.10
C GLY A 258 10.94 0.47 8.70
N PHE A 259 11.83 -0.34 8.10
CA PHE A 259 12.12 -1.67 8.62
C PHE A 259 12.95 -1.66 9.91
N SER A 260 13.83 -0.68 10.12
CA SER A 260 14.69 -0.59 11.31
C SER A 260 14.00 0.06 12.51
N GLN A 261 13.20 1.11 12.30
CA GLN A 261 12.61 1.90 13.37
C GLN A 261 11.25 1.38 13.85
N PHE A 262 10.54 0.62 13.02
CA PHE A 262 9.22 0.10 13.35
C PHE A 262 9.24 -1.42 13.48
N THR A 263 8.48 -1.94 14.45
CA THR A 263 8.27 -3.38 14.63
C THR A 263 6.80 -3.71 14.49
N CYS A 264 6.47 -4.79 13.77
CA CYS A 264 5.10 -5.29 13.70
C CYS A 264 4.75 -6.02 15.00
N ARG A 265 3.63 -5.62 15.63
CA ARG A 265 3.07 -6.30 16.81
C ARG A 265 1.68 -6.81 16.52
N THR A 266 1.44 -8.08 16.80
CA THR A 266 0.09 -8.64 16.86
C THR A 266 -0.58 -8.17 18.15
N ILE A 267 -1.66 -7.42 18.02
CA ILE A 267 -2.42 -6.84 19.14
C ILE A 267 -3.70 -7.63 19.46
N ALA A 268 -4.21 -8.41 18.49
CA ALA A 268 -5.24 -9.42 18.70
C ALA A 268 -5.03 -10.56 17.69
N GLN A 269 -5.03 -11.80 18.15
CA GLN A 269 -4.96 -12.98 17.28
C GLN A 269 -6.34 -13.33 16.73
N ALA A 270 -6.40 -13.94 15.56
CA ALA A 270 -7.62 -14.50 14.98
C ALA A 270 -8.36 -15.36 15.99
N GLY A 271 -9.68 -15.18 16.11
CA GLY A 271 -10.50 -15.90 17.08
C GLY A 271 -10.47 -15.37 18.52
N THR A 272 -9.64 -14.34 18.81
CA THR A 272 -9.65 -13.69 20.15
C THR A 272 -11.02 -13.07 20.42
N VAL A 273 -11.62 -13.44 21.54
CA VAL A 273 -12.90 -12.88 22.00
C VAL A 273 -12.64 -11.49 22.58
N LEU A 274 -13.24 -10.47 21.99
CA LEU A 274 -13.08 -9.06 22.38
C LEU A 274 -14.32 -8.49 23.08
N GLY A 275 -15.40 -9.25 23.18
CA GLY A 275 -16.61 -8.88 23.87
C GLY A 275 -17.75 -9.85 23.63
N ALA A 276 -18.92 -9.55 24.17
CA ALA A 276 -20.15 -10.28 23.91
C ALA A 276 -21.32 -9.31 23.86
N VAL A 277 -22.30 -9.61 23.00
CA VAL A 277 -23.50 -8.79 22.82
C VAL A 277 -24.72 -9.60 23.29
N PRO A 278 -25.61 -9.02 24.12
CA PRO A 278 -26.88 -9.63 24.49
C PRO A 278 -27.73 -9.94 23.25
N VAL A 279 -28.41 -11.09 23.23
CA VAL A 279 -29.26 -11.53 22.12
C VAL A 279 -30.70 -11.68 22.59
N ALA A 280 -31.61 -11.01 21.90
CA ALA A 280 -33.04 -11.13 22.10
C ALA A 280 -33.63 -12.13 21.09
N GLY A 281 -34.62 -12.95 21.54
CA GLY A 281 -35.34 -13.92 20.70
C GLY A 281 -34.49 -15.11 20.23
N GLY A 282 -33.33 -15.33 20.81
CA GLY A 282 -32.42 -16.41 20.42
C GLY A 282 -32.32 -17.54 21.43
N GLN A 283 -31.86 -18.73 20.97
CA GLN A 283 -31.58 -19.91 21.81
C GLN A 283 -30.46 -19.66 22.84
N ARG A 284 -29.71 -18.56 22.70
CA ARG A 284 -28.68 -18.08 23.64
C ARG A 284 -28.94 -16.63 24.00
N SER A 285 -28.69 -16.26 25.26
CA SER A 285 -28.89 -14.90 25.74
C SER A 285 -27.78 -13.90 25.36
N ALA A 286 -26.66 -14.38 24.84
CA ALA A 286 -25.54 -13.58 24.36
C ALA A 286 -24.71 -14.33 23.32
N CYS A 287 -24.05 -13.58 22.43
CA CYS A 287 -23.07 -14.10 21.47
C CYS A 287 -21.74 -13.35 21.60
N ALA A 288 -20.64 -14.10 21.60
CA ALA A 288 -19.30 -13.54 21.62
C ALA A 288 -18.95 -12.93 20.25
N VAL A 289 -18.08 -11.93 20.27
CA VAL A 289 -17.52 -11.31 19.07
C VAL A 289 -16.00 -11.47 19.02
N THR A 290 -15.46 -11.61 17.81
CA THR A 290 -14.04 -11.92 17.58
C THR A 290 -13.53 -11.20 16.33
N VAL A 291 -12.20 -11.17 16.13
CA VAL A 291 -11.55 -10.81 14.86
C VAL A 291 -11.35 -12.08 14.03
N CYS A 292 -11.51 -11.97 12.68
CA CYS A 292 -11.31 -13.09 11.76
C CYS A 292 -9.84 -13.38 11.48
N GLU A 293 -9.00 -12.36 11.53
CA GLU A 293 -7.58 -12.40 11.20
C GLU A 293 -6.75 -11.77 12.32
N ASP A 294 -5.44 -12.04 12.31
CA ASP A 294 -4.51 -11.40 13.23
C ASP A 294 -4.50 -9.89 12.97
N VAL A 295 -4.77 -9.12 14.01
CA VAL A 295 -4.72 -7.66 13.97
C VAL A 295 -3.30 -7.24 14.33
N THR A 296 -2.56 -6.73 13.34
CA THR A 296 -1.17 -6.29 13.50
C THR A 296 -1.03 -4.81 13.27
N VAL A 297 -0.07 -4.20 13.94
CA VAL A 297 0.25 -2.77 13.82
C VAL A 297 1.76 -2.58 13.86
N SER A 298 2.30 -1.75 12.98
CA SER A 298 3.69 -1.30 13.04
C SER A 298 3.85 -0.22 14.11
N LEU A 299 4.76 -0.43 15.06
CA LEU A 299 4.99 0.46 16.19
C LEU A 299 6.46 0.88 16.26
N ALA A 300 6.69 2.17 16.47
CA ALA A 300 7.99 2.70 16.85
C ALA A 300 8.27 2.44 18.35
N PRO A 301 9.53 2.50 18.79
CA PRO A 301 9.88 2.37 20.20
C PRO A 301 9.18 3.41 21.07
N GLY A 302 8.49 2.95 22.12
CA GLY A 302 7.81 3.82 23.10
C GLY A 302 6.36 4.18 22.76
N GLU A 303 5.88 3.91 21.57
CA GLU A 303 4.49 4.16 21.21
C GLU A 303 3.50 3.28 21.97
N ARG A 304 2.34 3.83 22.29
CA ARG A 304 1.27 3.20 23.08
C ARG A 304 0.07 2.90 22.22
N VAL A 305 -0.40 1.65 22.31
CA VAL A 305 -1.62 1.21 21.63
C VAL A 305 -2.81 1.30 22.57
N LYS A 306 -3.91 1.88 22.11
CA LYS A 306 -5.21 1.85 22.76
C LYS A 306 -6.21 1.13 21.85
N LEU A 307 -6.97 0.20 22.42
CA LEU A 307 -8.03 -0.53 21.73
C LEU A 307 -9.38 -0.06 22.23
N THR A 308 -10.29 0.22 21.30
CA THR A 308 -11.68 0.55 21.60
C THR A 308 -12.58 -0.40 20.84
N VAL A 309 -13.44 -1.12 21.56
CA VAL A 309 -14.42 -2.07 21.02
C VAL A 309 -15.77 -1.37 20.92
N GLU A 310 -16.29 -1.27 19.71
CA GLU A 310 -17.60 -0.66 19.39
C GLU A 310 -18.61 -1.78 19.08
N LEU A 311 -19.54 -2.03 19.98
CA LEU A 311 -20.57 -3.06 19.85
C LEU A 311 -21.98 -2.46 20.00
N PRO A 312 -23.00 -3.03 19.35
CA PRO A 312 -24.38 -2.67 19.62
C PRO A 312 -24.76 -3.07 21.05
N PRO A 313 -25.68 -2.34 21.72
CA PRO A 313 -26.11 -2.66 23.07
C PRO A 313 -26.84 -4.02 23.16
N PHE A 314 -27.44 -4.48 22.08
CA PHE A 314 -28.05 -5.80 21.90
C PHE A 314 -28.24 -6.12 20.41
N SER A 315 -28.55 -7.38 20.09
CA SER A 315 -28.92 -7.84 18.74
C SER A 315 -30.10 -8.78 18.78
N PHE A 316 -30.71 -9.05 17.62
CA PHE A 316 -31.81 -10.01 17.48
C PHE A 316 -31.33 -11.28 16.77
N ALA A 317 -31.81 -12.43 17.20
CA ALA A 317 -31.69 -13.66 16.43
C ALA A 317 -32.60 -13.62 15.18
N PRO A 318 -32.24 -14.33 14.07
CA PRO A 318 -31.06 -15.15 13.92
C PRO A 318 -29.81 -14.34 13.57
N MET A 319 -28.63 -14.86 13.94
CA MET A 319 -27.33 -14.29 13.58
C MET A 319 -26.43 -15.40 13.07
N GLU A 320 -25.67 -15.11 12.01
CA GLU A 320 -24.77 -16.06 11.39
C GLU A 320 -23.32 -15.79 11.80
N VAL A 321 -22.59 -16.89 12.11
CA VAL A 321 -21.14 -16.84 12.38
C VAL A 321 -20.40 -16.15 11.24
N GLY A 322 -19.41 -15.30 11.56
CA GLY A 322 -18.57 -14.61 10.60
C GLY A 322 -19.21 -13.34 10.01
N THR A 323 -20.51 -13.06 10.25
CA THR A 323 -21.10 -11.78 9.85
C THR A 323 -20.74 -10.66 10.81
N GLN A 324 -20.71 -9.43 10.31
CA GLN A 324 -20.24 -8.29 11.08
C GLN A 324 -21.13 -7.99 12.29
N ALA A 325 -20.50 -7.81 13.44
CA ALA A 325 -21.13 -7.53 14.73
C ALA A 325 -20.79 -6.14 15.29
N GLY A 326 -19.66 -5.57 14.88
CA GLY A 326 -19.16 -4.31 15.40
C GLY A 326 -17.80 -3.95 14.83
N TRP A 327 -17.04 -3.13 15.57
CA TRP A 327 -15.73 -2.67 15.15
C TRP A 327 -14.72 -2.70 16.31
N LEU A 328 -13.47 -3.01 15.97
CA LEU A 328 -12.31 -2.76 16.81
C LEU A 328 -11.57 -1.55 16.24
N GLN A 329 -11.47 -0.48 17.02
CA GLN A 329 -10.66 0.69 16.70
C GLN A 329 -9.30 0.57 17.39
N VAL A 330 -8.23 0.77 16.62
CA VAL A 330 -6.86 0.78 17.10
C VAL A 330 -6.31 2.19 16.98
N GLU A 331 -5.88 2.75 18.11
CA GLU A 331 -5.21 4.05 18.19
C GLU A 331 -3.75 3.84 18.62
N VAL A 332 -2.84 4.62 18.03
CA VAL A 332 -1.44 4.71 18.44
C VAL A 332 -1.17 6.16 18.84
N ASP A 333 -0.78 6.38 20.08
CA ASP A 333 -0.56 7.71 20.69
C ASP A 333 -1.72 8.69 20.43
N GLY A 334 -2.97 8.16 20.47
CA GLY A 334 -4.20 8.93 20.27
C GLY A 334 -4.63 9.15 18.82
N ALA A 335 -3.82 8.73 17.84
CA ALA A 335 -4.21 8.75 16.43
C ALA A 335 -4.86 7.42 16.02
N ALA A 336 -6.02 7.45 15.38
CA ALA A 336 -6.65 6.27 14.81
C ALA A 336 -5.82 5.74 13.63
N VAL A 337 -5.35 4.49 13.71
CA VAL A 337 -4.48 3.88 12.70
C VAL A 337 -5.13 2.71 11.98
N LEU A 338 -6.12 2.05 12.60
CA LEU A 338 -6.77 0.88 12.02
C LEU A 338 -8.18 0.72 12.59
N ARG A 339 -9.13 0.31 11.74
CA ARG A 339 -10.49 -0.08 12.12
C ARG A 339 -10.81 -1.44 11.52
N VAL A 340 -11.01 -2.43 12.37
CA VAL A 340 -11.18 -3.85 11.99
C VAL A 340 -12.61 -4.28 12.28
N PRO A 341 -13.32 -4.96 11.36
CA PRO A 341 -14.63 -5.51 11.65
C PRO A 341 -14.53 -6.62 12.71
N LEU A 342 -15.42 -6.54 13.70
CA LEU A 342 -15.68 -7.64 14.62
C LEU A 342 -16.82 -8.47 14.07
N VAL A 343 -16.73 -9.78 14.21
CA VAL A 343 -17.72 -10.72 13.68
C VAL A 343 -18.29 -11.60 14.79
N TRP A 344 -19.48 -12.13 14.55
CA TRP A 344 -20.08 -13.11 15.44
C TRP A 344 -19.27 -14.40 15.46
N LYS A 345 -18.93 -14.87 16.67
CA LYS A 345 -18.14 -16.08 16.85
C LYS A 345 -18.94 -17.35 16.61
N ASP A 346 -20.25 -17.31 16.86
CA ASP A 346 -21.18 -18.43 16.76
C ASP A 346 -22.45 -18.01 16.02
N THR A 347 -23.11 -18.96 15.38
CA THR A 347 -24.50 -18.81 14.90
C THR A 347 -25.45 -18.90 16.09
N VAL A 348 -26.40 -17.96 16.18
CA VAL A 348 -27.50 -18.02 17.16
C VAL A 348 -28.82 -18.08 16.40
N ARG A 349 -29.55 -19.18 16.55
CA ARG A 349 -30.89 -19.38 15.95
C ARG A 349 -31.97 -18.76 16.82
N GLU A 350 -33.13 -18.54 16.24
CA GLU A 350 -34.34 -18.15 16.98
C GLU A 350 -34.70 -19.21 18.02
N ALA A 351 -35.30 -18.77 19.14
CA ALA A 351 -35.69 -19.62 20.27
C ALA A 351 -36.90 -20.52 19.94
#